data_65a58ab732cf6af687fd52ba48d33649
#
_entry.id   65a58ab732cf6af687fd52ba48d33649
#
_cell.length_a   1.000
_cell.length_b   1.000
_cell.length_c   1.000
_cell.angle_alpha   90.00
_cell.angle_beta   90.00
_cell.angle_gamma   90.00
#
_symmetry.space_group_name_H-M   'P 1'
#
loop_
_entity.id
_entity.type
_entity.pdbx_description
1 polymer ?
#
loop_
_entity_poly.entity_id
_entity_poly.type
_entity_poly.pdbx_seq_one_letter_code
_entity_poly.pdbx_strand_id
1 'polypeptide(L)'
;MDLDAVRTFVVAANAGQLQEAAAALSISQQAVSKRIAALERDLDVRLFTRTARGVQLTIDGQAFLPHARELLRVAERADASVRPGRRALRVDVVNRRIAPAVLLQDFYRTHPEIELDVVTLNADVEAAIAAVEAGTIDATFHAVTAAARHLPGAIKTARVLDEPHQLLVGPGHPLAGAHAVTPAQLAGHRIWMPGMAVGTEWAAYYDELAAAFGLTIDVVGPVFGNEALLAEIAGSAQLATLVGEGSRYLWPDSYDLRRIPVRDPAPIYPMSVIWRADNPHPALGKLRDYLESRRADTPEAEVWTPNWAARP
;
A
#
# COMPACT_ATOMS: atom_id res chain seq x y z
N MET A 1 -18.97 9.86 23.32
CA MET A 1 -18.29 10.70 22.30
C MET A 1 -19.22 10.83 21.08
N ASP A 2 -19.59 12.04 20.69
CA ASP A 2 -20.51 12.36 19.58
C ASP A 2 -19.72 12.77 18.33
N LEU A 3 -20.09 12.26 17.15
CA LEU A 3 -19.41 12.54 15.88
C LEU A 3 -19.51 14.03 15.47
N ASP A 4 -20.60 14.70 15.80
CA ASP A 4 -20.72 16.14 15.54
C ASP A 4 -19.79 16.97 16.43
N ALA A 5 -19.53 16.51 17.66
CA ALA A 5 -18.53 17.13 18.52
C ALA A 5 -17.12 16.88 18.03
N VAL A 6 -16.81 15.67 17.52
CA VAL A 6 -15.52 15.34 16.86
C VAL A 6 -15.32 16.19 15.59
N ARG A 7 -16.35 16.33 14.75
CA ARG A 7 -16.30 17.20 13.54
C ARG A 7 -16.05 18.65 13.93
N THR A 8 -16.74 19.13 14.96
CA THR A 8 -16.57 20.51 15.45
C THR A 8 -15.14 20.73 15.96
N PHE A 9 -14.55 19.76 16.66
CA PHE A 9 -13.15 19.82 17.09
C PHE A 9 -12.19 19.92 15.90
N VAL A 10 -12.32 19.05 14.88
CA VAL A 10 -11.44 19.06 13.70
C VAL A 10 -11.54 20.38 12.93
N VAL A 11 -12.75 20.91 12.74
CA VAL A 11 -12.95 22.18 12.04
C VAL A 11 -12.36 23.33 12.85
N ALA A 12 -12.54 23.38 14.18
CA ALA A 12 -11.97 24.40 15.04
C ALA A 12 -10.42 24.33 15.09
N ALA A 13 -9.85 23.12 15.06
CA ALA A 13 -8.40 22.92 14.97
C ALA A 13 -7.80 23.45 13.68
N ASN A 14 -8.50 23.32 12.55
CA ASN A 14 -8.07 23.81 11.26
C ASN A 14 -8.24 25.35 11.13
N ALA A 15 -9.32 25.89 11.67
CA ALA A 15 -9.64 27.33 11.59
C ALA A 15 -8.83 28.18 12.57
N GLY A 16 -8.43 27.64 13.73
CA GLY A 16 -7.75 28.40 14.79
C GLY A 16 -8.65 29.39 15.54
N GLN A 17 -9.89 29.59 15.09
CA GLN A 17 -10.88 30.47 15.70
C GLN A 17 -12.25 29.80 15.75
N LEU A 18 -12.93 29.91 16.92
CA LEU A 18 -14.26 29.29 17.09
C LEU A 18 -15.34 29.97 16.23
N GLN A 19 -15.15 31.25 15.92
CA GLN A 19 -16.09 32.00 15.07
C GLN A 19 -16.02 31.51 13.60
N GLU A 20 -14.81 31.28 13.07
CA GLU A 20 -14.63 30.76 11.73
C GLU A 20 -15.14 29.29 11.64
N ALA A 21 -14.87 28.48 12.67
CA ALA A 21 -15.43 27.13 12.76
C ALA A 21 -16.97 27.15 12.77
N ALA A 22 -17.58 28.10 13.47
CA ALA A 22 -19.03 28.28 13.51
C ALA A 22 -19.60 28.60 12.12
N ALA A 23 -18.95 29.53 11.39
CA ALA A 23 -19.32 29.86 10.02
C ALA A 23 -19.20 28.65 9.07
N ALA A 24 -18.10 27.91 9.14
CA ALA A 24 -17.86 26.71 8.32
C ALA A 24 -18.88 25.59 8.59
N LEU A 25 -19.36 25.47 9.84
CA LEU A 25 -20.34 24.46 10.23
C LEU A 25 -21.80 24.96 10.15
N SER A 26 -22.03 26.23 9.79
CA SER A 26 -23.36 26.88 9.74
C SER A 26 -24.11 26.77 11.08
N ILE A 27 -23.40 26.91 12.22
CA ILE A 27 -23.95 26.91 13.58
C ILE A 27 -23.46 28.13 14.36
N SER A 28 -24.05 28.39 15.54
CA SER A 28 -23.58 29.50 16.39
C SER A 28 -22.24 29.17 17.08
N GLN A 29 -21.45 30.20 17.38
CA GLN A 29 -20.20 30.08 18.15
C GLN A 29 -20.45 29.42 19.52
N GLN A 30 -21.60 29.69 20.14
CA GLN A 30 -22.00 29.06 21.39
C GLN A 30 -22.20 27.55 21.23
N ALA A 31 -22.79 27.11 20.12
CA ALA A 31 -22.95 25.68 19.80
C ALA A 31 -21.59 25.00 19.59
N VAL A 32 -20.64 25.65 18.87
CA VAL A 32 -19.26 25.17 18.74
C VAL A 32 -18.61 24.98 20.12
N SER A 33 -18.67 26.03 20.98
CA SER A 33 -18.09 25.97 22.32
C SER A 33 -18.71 24.87 23.17
N LYS A 34 -20.05 24.69 23.09
CA LYS A 34 -20.77 23.63 23.83
C LYS A 34 -20.37 22.23 23.36
N ARG A 35 -20.25 22.00 22.04
CA ARG A 35 -19.84 20.71 21.49
C ARG A 35 -18.40 20.36 21.86
N ILE A 36 -17.46 21.30 21.78
CA ILE A 36 -16.07 21.12 22.22
C ILE A 36 -16.02 20.81 23.71
N ALA A 37 -16.70 21.57 24.55
CA ALA A 37 -16.73 21.33 25.99
C ALA A 37 -17.38 19.97 26.36
N ALA A 38 -18.32 19.48 25.57
CA ALA A 38 -18.88 18.14 25.73
C ALA A 38 -17.84 17.06 25.40
N LEU A 39 -17.12 17.23 24.28
CA LEU A 39 -16.07 16.30 23.87
C LEU A 39 -14.92 16.26 24.88
N GLU A 40 -14.45 17.41 25.35
CA GLU A 40 -13.41 17.51 26.39
C GLU A 40 -13.85 16.82 27.70
N ARG A 41 -15.11 16.93 28.06
CA ARG A 41 -15.69 16.27 29.23
C ARG A 41 -15.79 14.75 29.06
N ASP A 42 -16.21 14.30 27.87
CA ASP A 42 -16.29 12.87 27.56
C ASP A 42 -14.92 12.19 27.57
N LEU A 43 -13.87 12.91 27.20
CA LEU A 43 -12.49 12.43 27.15
C LEU A 43 -11.70 12.71 28.43
N ASP A 44 -12.27 13.50 29.35
CA ASP A 44 -11.64 13.98 30.58
C ASP A 44 -10.30 14.70 30.38
N VAL A 45 -10.16 15.41 29.24
CA VAL A 45 -8.98 16.21 28.90
C VAL A 45 -9.36 17.52 28.24
N ARG A 46 -8.44 18.50 28.25
CA ARG A 46 -8.58 19.72 27.47
C ARG A 46 -7.93 19.55 26.11
N LEU A 47 -8.67 19.80 25.04
CA LEU A 47 -8.18 19.72 23.68
C LEU A 47 -7.72 21.08 23.14
N PHE A 48 -8.25 22.18 23.70
CA PHE A 48 -7.86 23.54 23.34
C PHE A 48 -7.46 24.40 24.53
N THR A 49 -6.51 25.31 24.29
CA THR A 49 -6.24 26.48 25.11
C THR A 49 -6.76 27.74 24.42
N ARG A 50 -7.33 28.67 25.17
CA ARG A 50 -7.75 29.97 24.64
C ARG A 50 -6.57 30.93 24.61
N THR A 51 -6.41 31.64 23.51
CA THR A 51 -5.39 32.70 23.34
C THR A 51 -6.04 33.99 22.96
N ALA A 52 -5.28 35.10 22.98
CA ALA A 52 -5.77 36.40 22.54
C ALA A 52 -6.16 36.43 21.03
N ARG A 53 -5.70 35.45 20.25
CA ARG A 53 -5.93 35.36 18.79
C ARG A 53 -6.88 34.23 18.39
N GLY A 54 -7.47 33.48 19.35
CA GLY A 54 -8.37 32.36 19.09
C GLY A 54 -8.13 31.18 19.98
N VAL A 55 -8.04 29.97 19.40
CA VAL A 55 -7.80 28.72 20.11
C VAL A 55 -6.57 27.99 19.53
N GLN A 56 -5.82 27.33 20.39
CA GLN A 56 -4.70 26.46 20.03
C GLN A 56 -4.88 25.09 20.62
N LEU A 57 -4.42 24.06 19.92
CA LEU A 57 -4.44 22.69 20.42
C LEU A 57 -3.50 22.54 21.62
N THR A 58 -3.97 21.84 22.64
CA THR A 58 -3.13 21.29 23.70
C THR A 58 -2.30 20.12 23.17
N ILE A 59 -1.41 19.55 23.99
CA ILE A 59 -0.71 18.30 23.66
C ILE A 59 -1.72 17.18 23.41
N ASP A 60 -2.74 17.06 24.25
CA ASP A 60 -3.81 16.07 24.09
C ASP A 60 -4.64 16.32 22.81
N GLY A 61 -4.92 17.60 22.50
CA GLY A 61 -5.57 17.97 21.25
C GLY A 61 -4.75 17.61 20.01
N GLN A 62 -3.43 17.80 20.05
CA GLN A 62 -2.54 17.38 18.96
C GLN A 62 -2.51 15.85 18.82
N ALA A 63 -2.45 15.11 19.90
CA ALA A 63 -2.50 13.65 19.91
C ALA A 63 -3.85 13.12 19.40
N PHE A 64 -4.97 13.76 19.77
CA PHE A 64 -6.31 13.33 19.38
C PHE A 64 -6.64 13.67 17.91
N LEU A 65 -6.09 14.74 17.34
CA LEU A 65 -6.46 15.24 16.00
C LEU A 65 -6.34 14.19 14.87
N PRO A 66 -5.28 13.40 14.75
CA PRO A 66 -5.21 12.35 13.71
C PRO A 66 -6.28 11.29 13.88
N HIS A 67 -6.58 10.88 15.11
CA HIS A 67 -7.64 9.90 15.41
C HIS A 67 -9.04 10.47 15.15
N ALA A 68 -9.28 11.74 15.50
CA ALA A 68 -10.52 12.43 15.19
C ALA A 68 -10.79 12.48 13.66
N ARG A 69 -9.78 12.77 12.86
CA ARG A 69 -9.88 12.75 11.39
C ARG A 69 -10.19 11.35 10.86
N GLU A 70 -9.57 10.32 11.43
CA GLU A 70 -9.83 8.94 11.03
C GLU A 70 -11.25 8.49 11.39
N LEU A 71 -11.75 8.81 12.59
CA LEU A 71 -13.12 8.56 13.00
C LEU A 71 -14.14 9.17 12.03
N LEU A 72 -13.93 10.42 11.61
CA LEU A 72 -14.82 11.08 10.64
C LEU A 72 -14.77 10.38 9.28
N ARG A 73 -13.60 9.98 8.80
CA ARG A 73 -13.46 9.21 7.56
C ARG A 73 -14.16 7.86 7.64
N VAL A 74 -14.08 7.16 8.78
CA VAL A 74 -14.80 5.89 8.98
C VAL A 74 -16.31 6.13 8.95
N ALA A 75 -16.80 7.17 9.63
CA ALA A 75 -18.22 7.51 9.65
C ALA A 75 -18.75 7.89 8.25
N GLU A 76 -18.00 8.66 7.47
CA GLU A 76 -18.33 8.99 6.08
C GLU A 76 -18.39 7.74 5.19
N ARG A 77 -17.43 6.83 5.35
CA ARG A 77 -17.44 5.55 4.62
C ARG A 77 -18.63 4.68 5.01
N ALA A 78 -18.98 4.63 6.30
CA ALA A 78 -20.15 3.89 6.77
C ALA A 78 -21.45 4.43 6.16
N ASP A 79 -21.60 5.76 6.12
CA ASP A 79 -22.76 6.41 5.47
C ASP A 79 -22.78 6.16 3.96
N ALA A 80 -21.64 6.28 3.29
CA ALA A 80 -21.50 6.02 1.86
C ALA A 80 -21.75 4.56 1.52
N SER A 81 -21.38 3.61 2.38
CA SER A 81 -21.53 2.17 2.13
C SER A 81 -22.97 1.71 1.95
N VAL A 82 -23.93 2.44 2.50
CA VAL A 82 -25.36 2.15 2.39
C VAL A 82 -26.06 2.97 1.31
N ARG A 83 -25.35 3.87 0.61
CA ARG A 83 -25.88 4.70 -0.47
C ARG A 83 -25.50 4.13 -1.83
N PRO A 84 -26.42 3.62 -2.63
CA PRO A 84 -26.13 3.10 -3.97
C PRO A 84 -25.38 4.13 -4.83
N GLY A 85 -24.25 3.71 -5.43
CA GLY A 85 -23.47 4.51 -6.38
C GLY A 85 -22.54 5.60 -5.79
N ARG A 86 -22.42 5.69 -4.45
CA ARG A 86 -21.52 6.67 -3.78
C ARG A 86 -20.41 6.03 -2.95
N ARG A 87 -20.30 4.72 -2.92
CA ARG A 87 -19.23 4.04 -2.19
C ARG A 87 -17.94 4.09 -3.01
N ALA A 88 -16.85 4.49 -2.39
CA ALA A 88 -15.53 4.38 -3.01
C ALA A 88 -15.20 2.91 -3.30
N LEU A 89 -14.55 2.63 -4.43
CA LEU A 89 -13.96 1.34 -4.73
C LEU A 89 -12.76 1.11 -3.79
N ARG A 90 -12.86 0.15 -2.87
CA ARG A 90 -11.82 -0.12 -1.88
C ARG A 90 -10.91 -1.24 -2.38
N VAL A 91 -9.66 -0.88 -2.65
CA VAL A 91 -8.66 -1.80 -3.17
C VAL A 91 -7.48 -1.86 -2.22
N ASP A 92 -7.16 -3.07 -1.78
CA ASP A 92 -5.99 -3.32 -0.94
C ASP A 92 -4.74 -3.54 -1.79
N VAL A 93 -3.64 -2.98 -1.32
CA VAL A 93 -2.29 -3.21 -1.84
C VAL A 93 -1.34 -3.50 -0.69
N VAL A 94 -0.47 -4.48 -0.84
CA VAL A 94 0.51 -4.85 0.19
C VAL A 94 1.41 -3.67 0.58
N ASN A 95 1.75 -2.82 -0.39
CA ASN A 95 2.57 -1.62 -0.17
C ASN A 95 2.22 -0.56 -1.21
N ARG A 96 2.12 0.69 -0.79
CA ARG A 96 1.78 1.82 -1.68
C ARG A 96 2.90 2.25 -2.64
N ARG A 97 4.07 1.64 -2.56
CA ARG A 97 5.24 1.96 -3.40
C ARG A 97 5.51 0.92 -4.49
N ILE A 98 4.79 -0.20 -4.50
CA ILE A 98 4.93 -1.26 -5.50
C ILE A 98 4.00 -1.04 -6.70
N ALA A 99 4.27 -1.74 -7.80
CA ALA A 99 3.59 -1.57 -9.07
C ALA A 99 2.05 -1.56 -9.02
N PRO A 100 1.34 -2.40 -8.23
CA PRO A 100 -0.11 -2.31 -8.10
C PRO A 100 -0.63 -0.94 -7.67
N ALA A 101 0.04 -0.28 -6.71
CA ALA A 101 -0.37 1.06 -6.28
C ALA A 101 -0.15 2.11 -7.38
N VAL A 102 0.89 1.93 -8.20
CA VAL A 102 1.16 2.79 -9.37
C VAL A 102 0.07 2.59 -10.43
N LEU A 103 -0.31 1.35 -10.73
CA LEU A 103 -1.41 1.03 -11.65
C LEU A 103 -2.75 1.63 -11.17
N LEU A 104 -3.04 1.56 -9.86
CA LEU A 104 -4.24 2.19 -9.30
C LEU A 104 -4.20 3.72 -9.39
N GLN A 105 -3.03 4.34 -9.23
CA GLN A 105 -2.87 5.78 -9.42
C GLN A 105 -3.11 6.18 -10.87
N ASP A 106 -2.61 5.41 -11.83
CA ASP A 106 -2.83 5.67 -13.25
C ASP A 106 -4.28 5.38 -13.67
N PHE A 107 -4.92 4.35 -13.09
CA PHE A 107 -6.35 4.10 -13.23
C PHE A 107 -7.18 5.29 -12.75
N TYR A 108 -6.89 5.84 -11.56
CA TYR A 108 -7.58 7.01 -11.03
C TYR A 108 -7.40 8.25 -11.93
N ARG A 109 -6.22 8.45 -12.52
CA ARG A 109 -6.00 9.55 -13.47
C ARG A 109 -6.82 9.41 -14.74
N THR A 110 -7.04 8.17 -15.18
CA THR A 110 -7.82 7.86 -16.38
C THR A 110 -9.32 7.91 -16.10
N HIS A 111 -9.73 7.65 -14.87
CA HIS A 111 -11.12 7.58 -14.41
C HIS A 111 -11.36 8.44 -13.16
N PRO A 112 -11.22 9.78 -13.28
CA PRO A 112 -11.31 10.68 -12.11
C PRO A 112 -12.73 10.73 -11.50
N GLU A 113 -13.74 10.23 -12.22
CA GLU A 113 -15.11 10.11 -11.73
C GLU A 113 -15.31 8.97 -10.72
N ILE A 114 -14.33 8.05 -10.60
CA ILE A 114 -14.38 6.93 -9.68
C ILE A 114 -13.73 7.31 -8.36
N GLU A 115 -14.50 7.28 -7.29
CA GLU A 115 -13.94 7.37 -5.95
C GLU A 115 -13.16 6.09 -5.64
N LEU A 116 -11.85 6.22 -5.39
CA LEU A 116 -10.95 5.12 -5.12
C LEU A 116 -10.34 5.27 -3.71
N ASP A 117 -10.53 4.24 -2.88
CA ASP A 117 -9.92 4.13 -1.54
C ASP A 117 -8.83 3.03 -1.57
N VAL A 118 -7.58 3.43 -1.71
CA VAL A 118 -6.44 2.50 -1.70
C VAL A 118 -6.01 2.28 -0.25
N VAL A 119 -6.26 1.07 0.25
CA VAL A 119 -5.94 0.67 1.61
C VAL A 119 -4.69 -0.22 1.65
N THR A 120 -4.13 -0.40 2.83
CA THR A 120 -3.04 -1.36 3.09
C THR A 120 -3.42 -2.11 4.35
N LEU A 121 -3.85 -3.35 4.20
CA LEU A 121 -4.27 -4.18 5.33
C LEU A 121 -3.08 -4.76 6.11
N ASN A 122 -1.87 -4.76 5.51
CA ASN A 122 -0.69 -5.47 6.02
C ASN A 122 -0.98 -6.93 6.35
N ALA A 123 -1.86 -7.54 5.55
CA ALA A 123 -2.33 -8.90 5.72
C ALA A 123 -1.59 -9.85 4.75
N ASP A 124 -1.51 -11.12 5.11
CA ASP A 124 -1.17 -12.17 4.16
C ASP A 124 -2.32 -12.40 3.16
N VAL A 125 -2.07 -13.23 2.15
CA VAL A 125 -3.06 -13.50 1.08
C VAL A 125 -4.36 -14.10 1.62
N GLU A 126 -4.31 -14.94 2.67
CA GLU A 126 -5.50 -15.58 3.24
C GLU A 126 -6.39 -14.56 3.97
N ALA A 127 -5.79 -13.70 4.78
CA ALA A 127 -6.51 -12.62 5.46
C ALA A 127 -7.06 -11.57 4.48
N ALA A 128 -6.33 -11.29 3.40
CA ALA A 128 -6.79 -10.40 2.33
C ALA A 128 -7.99 -11.01 1.57
N ILE A 129 -7.96 -12.31 1.28
CA ILE A 129 -9.09 -13.05 0.69
C ILE A 129 -10.31 -13.01 1.63
N ALA A 130 -10.12 -13.26 2.92
CA ALA A 130 -11.21 -13.17 3.91
C ALA A 130 -11.84 -11.75 3.96
N ALA A 131 -11.03 -10.71 3.81
CA ALA A 131 -11.51 -9.33 3.74
C ALA A 131 -12.34 -9.06 2.46
N VAL A 132 -11.97 -9.67 1.33
CA VAL A 132 -12.76 -9.63 0.08
C VAL A 132 -14.07 -10.39 0.25
N GLU A 133 -14.06 -11.57 0.86
CA GLU A 133 -15.27 -12.36 1.16
C GLU A 133 -16.25 -11.61 2.06
N ALA A 134 -15.72 -11.00 3.12
CA ALA A 134 -16.50 -10.18 4.05
C ALA A 134 -17.00 -8.87 3.44
N GLY A 135 -16.55 -8.49 2.22
CA GLY A 135 -16.89 -7.23 1.57
C GLY A 135 -16.32 -5.98 2.26
N THR A 136 -15.30 -6.13 3.10
CA THR A 136 -14.59 -5.00 3.72
C THR A 136 -13.68 -4.27 2.74
N ILE A 137 -13.23 -4.98 1.69
CA ILE A 137 -12.56 -4.46 0.49
C ILE A 137 -13.21 -5.07 -0.76
N ASP A 138 -13.08 -4.41 -1.90
CA ASP A 138 -13.62 -4.87 -3.17
C ASP A 138 -12.66 -5.76 -3.95
N ALA A 139 -11.37 -5.48 -3.83
CA ALA A 139 -10.31 -6.24 -4.46
C ALA A 139 -9.00 -6.11 -3.68
N THR A 140 -8.10 -7.06 -3.91
CA THR A 140 -6.72 -7.03 -3.39
C THR A 140 -5.74 -7.52 -4.46
N PHE A 141 -4.46 -7.17 -4.30
CA PHE A 141 -3.39 -7.60 -5.19
C PHE A 141 -2.41 -8.50 -4.43
N HIS A 142 -2.33 -9.77 -4.85
CA HIS A 142 -1.40 -10.77 -4.33
C HIS A 142 -0.93 -11.72 -5.42
N ALA A 143 0.19 -12.38 -5.20
CA ALA A 143 0.56 -13.54 -6.00
C ALA A 143 -0.26 -14.76 -5.52
N VAL A 144 -0.84 -15.49 -6.45
CA VAL A 144 -1.70 -16.64 -6.13
C VAL A 144 -0.88 -17.92 -6.25
N THR A 145 -0.48 -18.49 -5.12
CA THR A 145 0.25 -19.78 -5.07
C THR A 145 -0.68 -20.97 -5.32
N ALA A 146 -0.10 -22.16 -5.52
CA ALA A 146 -0.86 -23.40 -5.69
C ALA A 146 -1.78 -23.70 -4.48
N ALA A 147 -1.35 -23.37 -3.26
CA ALA A 147 -2.17 -23.52 -2.06
C ALA A 147 -3.43 -22.60 -2.09
N ALA A 148 -3.26 -21.37 -2.58
CA ALA A 148 -4.36 -20.43 -2.75
C ALA A 148 -5.25 -20.71 -3.99
N ARG A 149 -4.99 -21.75 -4.78
CA ARG A 149 -5.87 -22.15 -5.90
C ARG A 149 -7.19 -22.76 -5.47
N HIS A 150 -7.30 -23.24 -4.22
CA HIS A 150 -8.56 -23.70 -3.64
C HIS A 150 -9.35 -22.54 -3.02
N LEU A 151 -9.59 -21.52 -3.86
CA LEU A 151 -10.35 -20.36 -3.43
C LEU A 151 -11.83 -20.72 -3.20
N PRO A 152 -12.50 -20.07 -2.23
CA PRO A 152 -13.94 -20.15 -2.09
C PRO A 152 -14.61 -19.86 -3.44
N GLY A 153 -15.69 -20.58 -3.77
CA GLY A 153 -16.31 -20.52 -5.10
C GLY A 153 -16.76 -19.13 -5.56
N ALA A 154 -16.97 -18.23 -4.61
CA ALA A 154 -17.30 -16.83 -4.87
C ALA A 154 -16.07 -15.96 -5.23
N ILE A 155 -14.87 -16.39 -4.89
CA ILE A 155 -13.63 -15.62 -5.15
C ILE A 155 -13.11 -15.93 -6.56
N LYS A 156 -12.77 -14.87 -7.26
CA LYS A 156 -12.14 -14.91 -8.60
C LYS A 156 -10.79 -14.24 -8.56
N THR A 157 -9.90 -14.69 -9.44
CA THR A 157 -8.58 -14.11 -9.62
C THR A 157 -8.27 -13.93 -11.11
N ALA A 158 -7.49 -12.94 -11.42
CA ALA A 158 -6.88 -12.77 -12.73
C ALA A 158 -5.45 -12.25 -12.56
N ARG A 159 -4.49 -12.88 -13.26
CA ARG A 159 -3.11 -12.39 -13.33
C ARG A 159 -3.09 -11.12 -14.18
N VAL A 160 -2.68 -10.01 -13.59
CA VAL A 160 -2.80 -8.67 -14.21
C VAL A 160 -1.46 -7.97 -14.38
N LEU A 161 -0.42 -8.45 -13.69
CA LEU A 161 0.91 -7.85 -13.76
C LEU A 161 1.97 -8.94 -13.65
N ASP A 162 2.91 -8.90 -14.56
CA ASP A 162 4.15 -9.67 -14.57
C ASP A 162 5.29 -8.69 -14.31
N GLU A 163 5.66 -8.50 -13.04
CA GLU A 163 6.60 -7.45 -12.63
C GLU A 163 8.05 -7.95 -12.69
N PRO A 164 8.89 -7.44 -13.64
CA PRO A 164 10.30 -7.79 -13.68
C PRO A 164 11.05 -7.27 -12.45
N HIS A 165 12.05 -8.03 -12.00
CA HIS A 165 12.91 -7.62 -10.91
C HIS A 165 14.12 -6.81 -11.39
N GLN A 166 14.53 -5.88 -10.56
CA GLN A 166 15.78 -5.14 -10.67
C GLN A 166 16.60 -5.33 -9.41
N LEU A 167 17.90 -5.43 -9.56
CA LEU A 167 18.83 -5.37 -8.45
C LEU A 167 19.00 -3.92 -8.01
N LEU A 168 18.88 -3.64 -6.74
CA LEU A 168 19.14 -2.35 -6.13
C LEU A 168 20.39 -2.43 -5.27
N VAL A 169 21.37 -1.57 -5.57
CA VAL A 169 22.70 -1.55 -4.91
C VAL A 169 23.16 -0.14 -4.65
N GLY A 170 24.06 0.01 -3.68
CA GLY A 170 24.81 1.25 -3.46
C GLY A 170 25.94 1.44 -4.48
N PRO A 171 26.53 2.66 -4.56
CA PRO A 171 27.57 2.99 -5.53
C PRO A 171 28.87 2.19 -5.36
N GLY A 172 29.14 1.69 -4.14
CA GLY A 172 30.33 0.87 -3.84
C GLY A 172 30.20 -0.61 -4.19
N HIS A 173 29.01 -1.07 -4.60
CA HIS A 173 28.79 -2.50 -4.90
C HIS A 173 29.48 -2.91 -6.20
N PRO A 174 30.09 -4.12 -6.30
CA PRO A 174 30.78 -4.58 -7.51
C PRO A 174 29.95 -4.54 -8.79
N LEU A 175 28.63 -4.73 -8.67
CA LEU A 175 27.71 -4.71 -9.83
C LEU A 175 27.15 -3.29 -10.12
N ALA A 176 27.50 -2.25 -9.38
CA ALA A 176 26.90 -0.91 -9.53
C ALA A 176 27.08 -0.28 -10.92
N GLY A 177 28.13 -0.66 -11.65
CA GLY A 177 28.41 -0.19 -13.02
C GLY A 177 27.80 -1.05 -14.12
N ALA A 178 27.06 -2.12 -13.79
CA ALA A 178 26.46 -3.00 -14.79
C ALA A 178 25.21 -2.38 -15.42
N HIS A 179 25.03 -2.54 -16.74
CA HIS A 179 23.82 -2.12 -17.43
C HIS A 179 22.65 -3.11 -17.24
N ALA A 180 22.95 -4.38 -17.05
CA ALA A 180 22.05 -5.45 -16.69
C ALA A 180 22.88 -6.58 -16.04
N VAL A 181 22.20 -7.45 -15.26
CA VAL A 181 22.79 -8.65 -14.66
C VAL A 181 21.91 -9.85 -14.91
N THR A 182 22.50 -11.05 -14.97
CA THR A 182 21.73 -12.30 -15.03
C THR A 182 21.48 -12.81 -13.62
N PRO A 183 20.45 -13.66 -13.38
CA PRO A 183 20.27 -14.32 -12.10
C PRO A 183 21.52 -15.09 -11.64
N ALA A 184 22.21 -15.74 -12.56
CA ALA A 184 23.45 -16.47 -12.25
C ALA A 184 24.57 -15.55 -11.73
N GLN A 185 24.65 -14.30 -12.20
CA GLN A 185 25.63 -13.32 -11.69
C GLN A 185 25.29 -12.84 -10.28
N LEU A 186 24.05 -13.01 -9.84
CA LEU A 186 23.65 -12.69 -8.46
C LEU A 186 24.12 -13.78 -7.48
N ALA A 187 24.42 -14.99 -7.95
CA ALA A 187 25.00 -16.04 -7.13
C ALA A 187 26.36 -15.57 -6.60
N GLY A 188 26.57 -15.70 -5.30
CA GLY A 188 27.75 -15.17 -4.62
C GLY A 188 27.63 -13.74 -4.07
N HIS A 189 26.53 -13.03 -4.38
CA HIS A 189 26.18 -11.77 -3.76
C HIS A 189 25.11 -11.98 -2.68
N ARG A 190 25.16 -11.19 -1.61
CA ARG A 190 24.19 -11.22 -0.52
C ARG A 190 22.97 -10.38 -0.89
N ILE A 191 21.86 -11.04 -1.20
CA ILE A 191 20.56 -10.37 -1.43
C ILE A 191 19.83 -10.22 -0.10
N TRP A 192 19.78 -9.01 0.40
CA TRP A 192 19.22 -8.71 1.72
C TRP A 192 17.77 -8.24 1.62
N MET A 193 16.87 -9.00 2.25
CA MET A 193 15.42 -8.79 2.21
C MET A 193 14.81 -8.92 3.62
N PRO A 194 15.13 -8.00 4.54
CA PRO A 194 14.69 -8.11 5.94
C PRO A 194 13.17 -8.01 6.03
N GLY A 195 12.59 -8.78 6.96
CA GLY A 195 11.16 -8.78 7.24
C GLY A 195 10.33 -9.67 6.32
N MET A 196 10.94 -10.48 5.48
CA MET A 196 10.24 -11.51 4.71
C MET A 196 9.74 -12.61 5.66
N ALA A 197 8.42 -12.71 5.84
CA ALA A 197 7.81 -13.67 6.73
C ALA A 197 7.72 -15.05 6.06
N VAL A 198 8.08 -16.11 6.81
CA VAL A 198 7.91 -17.50 6.36
C VAL A 198 6.44 -17.82 6.15
N GLY A 199 6.14 -18.58 5.10
CA GLY A 199 4.77 -19.02 4.76
C GLY A 199 3.98 -18.02 3.89
N THR A 200 4.55 -16.86 3.57
CA THR A 200 3.94 -15.92 2.63
C THR A 200 4.22 -16.31 1.17
N GLU A 201 3.37 -15.85 0.25
CA GLU A 201 3.60 -16.00 -1.18
C GLU A 201 4.88 -15.31 -1.64
N TRP A 202 5.28 -14.27 -0.92
CA TRP A 202 6.52 -13.54 -1.16
C TRP A 202 7.74 -14.40 -0.82
N ALA A 203 7.73 -15.05 0.35
CA ALA A 203 8.78 -16.02 0.73
C ALA A 203 8.84 -17.18 -0.27
N ALA A 204 7.69 -17.79 -0.62
CA ALA A 204 7.64 -18.89 -1.58
C ALA A 204 8.24 -18.53 -2.96
N TYR A 205 8.04 -17.28 -3.41
CA TYR A 205 8.65 -16.78 -4.64
C TYR A 205 10.17 -16.74 -4.56
N TYR A 206 10.71 -16.14 -3.50
CA TYR A 206 12.17 -15.99 -3.35
C TYR A 206 12.87 -17.29 -3.00
N ASP A 207 12.20 -18.21 -2.32
CA ASP A 207 12.74 -19.57 -2.08
C ASP A 207 12.93 -20.33 -3.39
N GLU A 208 11.94 -20.29 -4.31
CA GLU A 208 12.08 -20.91 -5.63
C GLU A 208 13.11 -20.18 -6.50
N LEU A 209 13.17 -18.85 -6.46
CA LEU A 209 14.17 -18.07 -7.19
C LEU A 209 15.59 -18.42 -6.70
N ALA A 210 15.77 -18.49 -5.39
CA ALA A 210 17.04 -18.86 -4.79
C ALA A 210 17.46 -20.28 -5.18
N ALA A 211 16.52 -21.23 -5.13
CA ALA A 211 16.78 -22.61 -5.53
C ALA A 211 17.12 -22.75 -7.02
N ALA A 212 16.44 -21.99 -7.90
CA ALA A 212 16.63 -22.06 -9.34
C ALA A 212 18.00 -21.54 -9.78
N PHE A 213 18.54 -20.51 -9.11
CA PHE A 213 19.75 -19.82 -9.54
C PHE A 213 20.89 -19.83 -8.51
N GLY A 214 20.76 -20.55 -7.41
CA GLY A 214 21.79 -20.65 -6.36
C GLY A 214 22.00 -19.33 -5.61
N LEU A 215 20.94 -18.54 -5.41
CA LEU A 215 21.04 -17.25 -4.73
C LEU A 215 21.06 -17.41 -3.21
N THR A 216 21.72 -16.50 -2.53
CA THR A 216 21.69 -16.36 -1.07
C THR A 216 20.76 -15.20 -0.70
N ILE A 217 19.54 -15.53 -0.25
CA ILE A 217 18.58 -14.53 0.24
C ILE A 217 18.72 -14.45 1.76
N ASP A 218 19.12 -13.29 2.26
CA ASP A 218 19.24 -13.02 3.68
C ASP A 218 18.03 -12.23 4.18
N VAL A 219 17.24 -12.87 5.04
CA VAL A 219 16.03 -12.30 5.64
C VAL A 219 16.25 -11.74 7.04
N VAL A 220 17.48 -11.92 7.57
CA VAL A 220 17.81 -11.49 8.93
C VAL A 220 18.17 -10.01 8.93
N GLY A 221 17.54 -9.28 9.81
CA GLY A 221 17.84 -7.86 10.02
C GLY A 221 16.65 -7.10 10.61
N PRO A 222 16.92 -5.90 11.11
CA PRO A 222 15.87 -5.06 11.67
C PRO A 222 14.95 -4.52 10.56
N VAL A 223 13.64 -4.50 10.85
CA VAL A 223 12.63 -3.96 9.95
C VAL A 223 12.27 -2.55 10.41
N PHE A 224 13.05 -1.57 10.01
CA PHE A 224 12.81 -0.14 10.31
C PHE A 224 12.07 0.62 9.19
N GLY A 225 11.57 -0.12 8.18
CA GLY A 225 10.94 0.47 7.00
C GLY A 225 11.91 0.67 5.83
N ASN A 226 11.36 1.14 4.72
CA ASN A 226 12.09 1.22 3.45
C ASN A 226 13.25 2.22 3.49
N GLU A 227 13.11 3.34 4.21
CA GLU A 227 14.13 4.37 4.31
C GLU A 227 15.43 3.83 4.93
N ALA A 228 15.31 3.07 6.03
CA ALA A 228 16.45 2.46 6.69
C ALA A 228 17.12 1.39 5.81
N LEU A 229 16.32 0.55 5.14
CA LEU A 229 16.81 -0.43 4.18
C LEU A 229 17.65 0.24 3.07
N LEU A 230 17.13 1.31 2.48
CA LEU A 230 17.81 2.04 1.41
C LEU A 230 19.10 2.72 1.88
N ALA A 231 19.12 3.25 3.10
CA ALA A 231 20.31 3.84 3.69
C ALA A 231 21.43 2.80 3.92
N GLU A 232 21.09 1.62 4.44
CA GLU A 232 22.05 0.52 4.64
C GLU A 232 22.62 0.02 3.31
N ILE A 233 21.80 -0.13 2.28
CA ILE A 233 22.25 -0.54 0.94
C ILE A 233 23.15 0.54 0.34
N ALA A 234 22.80 1.82 0.48
CA ALA A 234 23.61 2.92 -0.04
C ALA A 234 25.01 2.97 0.57
N GLY A 235 25.11 2.69 1.86
CA GLY A 235 26.40 2.66 2.59
C GLY A 235 27.22 1.38 2.45
N SER A 236 26.70 0.35 1.76
CA SER A 236 27.33 -0.97 1.71
C SER A 236 27.88 -1.31 0.32
N ALA A 237 29.10 -1.88 0.30
CA ALA A 237 29.67 -2.50 -0.90
C ALA A 237 29.27 -3.98 -1.08
N GLN A 238 28.51 -4.56 -0.15
CA GLN A 238 28.21 -5.99 -0.13
C GLN A 238 26.72 -6.30 -0.14
N LEU A 239 25.88 -5.34 0.28
CA LEU A 239 24.43 -5.52 0.33
C LEU A 239 23.78 -5.13 -0.99
N ALA A 240 22.88 -5.98 -1.42
CA ALA A 240 21.99 -5.73 -2.53
C ALA A 240 20.56 -6.12 -2.11
N THR A 241 19.54 -5.61 -2.78
CA THR A 241 18.16 -6.10 -2.64
C THR A 241 17.50 -6.20 -4.00
N LEU A 242 16.40 -6.94 -4.08
CA LEU A 242 15.58 -7.03 -5.28
C LEU A 242 14.34 -6.15 -5.11
N VAL A 243 14.05 -5.37 -6.13
CA VAL A 243 12.86 -4.50 -6.21
C VAL A 243 12.14 -4.74 -7.52
N GLY A 244 10.83 -4.58 -7.53
CA GLY A 244 10.07 -4.63 -8.77
C GLY A 244 10.37 -3.42 -9.65
N GLU A 245 10.37 -3.59 -10.98
CA GLU A 245 10.65 -2.52 -11.94
C GLU A 245 9.66 -1.35 -11.81
N GLY A 246 8.38 -1.64 -11.58
CA GLY A 246 7.33 -0.65 -11.38
C GLY A 246 7.30 0.00 -9.99
N SER A 247 8.17 -0.42 -9.07
CA SER A 247 8.19 0.12 -7.71
C SER A 247 8.73 1.55 -7.67
N ARG A 248 8.11 2.42 -6.88
CA ARG A 248 8.47 3.84 -6.74
C ARG A 248 8.96 4.14 -5.32
N TYR A 249 10.14 3.65 -5.00
CA TYR A 249 10.85 4.04 -3.80
C TYR A 249 11.50 5.41 -3.99
N LEU A 250 11.45 6.24 -2.96
CA LEU A 250 12.10 7.54 -2.92
C LEU A 250 13.30 7.47 -1.96
N TRP A 251 14.42 8.04 -2.38
CA TRP A 251 15.62 8.18 -1.57
C TRP A 251 16.34 9.50 -1.89
N PRO A 252 17.16 10.02 -0.97
CA PRO A 252 18.00 11.18 -1.23
C PRO A 252 18.99 10.91 -2.38
N ASP A 253 19.21 11.90 -3.24
CA ASP A 253 20.18 11.80 -4.36
C ASP A 253 21.58 11.41 -3.87
N SER A 254 21.93 11.83 -2.65
CA SER A 254 23.22 11.48 -2.01
C SER A 254 23.44 9.99 -1.77
N TYR A 255 22.39 9.16 -1.82
CA TYR A 255 22.53 7.70 -1.70
C TYR A 255 23.09 7.07 -2.96
N ASP A 256 22.96 7.74 -4.12
CA ASP A 256 23.46 7.30 -5.43
C ASP A 256 23.13 5.82 -5.75
N LEU A 257 21.94 5.37 -5.33
CA LEU A 257 21.50 3.99 -5.54
C LEU A 257 21.31 3.68 -7.02
N ARG A 258 21.71 2.48 -7.41
CA ARG A 258 21.62 1.99 -8.79
C ARG A 258 20.57 0.90 -8.89
N ARG A 259 19.64 1.06 -9.83
CA ARG A 259 18.66 0.02 -10.21
C ARG A 259 19.16 -0.63 -11.50
N ILE A 260 19.44 -1.92 -11.42
CA ILE A 260 20.06 -2.69 -12.50
C ILE A 260 19.07 -3.79 -12.90
N PRO A 261 18.60 -3.81 -14.17
CA PRO A 261 17.69 -4.85 -14.63
C PRO A 261 18.30 -6.24 -14.49
N VAL A 262 17.49 -7.21 -14.01
CA VAL A 262 17.86 -8.63 -14.01
C VAL A 262 17.24 -9.26 -15.25
N ARG A 263 18.05 -9.88 -16.11
CA ARG A 263 17.64 -10.42 -17.40
C ARG A 263 18.31 -11.76 -17.69
N ASP A 264 17.87 -12.46 -18.69
CA ASP A 264 18.45 -13.69 -19.24
C ASP A 264 18.53 -14.86 -18.23
N PRO A 265 17.39 -15.34 -17.69
CA PRO A 265 16.01 -14.85 -17.83
C PRO A 265 15.67 -13.76 -16.85
N ALA A 266 14.68 -12.91 -17.16
CA ALA A 266 14.16 -11.92 -16.25
C ALA A 266 13.25 -12.60 -15.19
N PRO A 267 13.55 -12.51 -13.88
CA PRO A 267 12.65 -13.00 -12.84
C PRO A 267 11.40 -12.13 -12.78
N ILE A 268 10.24 -12.75 -12.93
CA ILE A 268 8.94 -12.08 -12.94
C ILE A 268 8.17 -12.41 -11.66
N TYR A 269 7.75 -11.39 -10.92
CA TYR A 269 6.80 -11.57 -9.82
C TYR A 269 5.37 -11.53 -10.36
N PRO A 270 4.62 -12.65 -10.30
CA PRO A 270 3.29 -12.74 -10.88
C PRO A 270 2.25 -12.18 -9.93
N MET A 271 1.66 -11.05 -10.28
CA MET A 271 0.66 -10.39 -9.45
C MET A 271 -0.73 -10.58 -10.03
N SER A 272 -1.67 -11.00 -9.20
CA SER A 272 -3.08 -11.17 -9.55
C SER A 272 -3.94 -10.16 -8.79
N VAL A 273 -5.02 -9.72 -9.41
CA VAL A 273 -6.14 -9.10 -8.71
C VAL A 273 -7.10 -10.20 -8.25
N ILE A 274 -7.59 -10.10 -7.01
CA ILE A 274 -8.50 -11.03 -6.36
C ILE A 274 -9.75 -10.25 -5.96
N TRP A 275 -10.94 -10.78 -6.32
CA TRP A 275 -12.21 -10.11 -6.03
C TRP A 275 -13.34 -11.15 -5.84
N ARG A 276 -14.49 -10.70 -5.31
CA ARG A 276 -15.69 -11.53 -5.22
C ARG A 276 -16.51 -11.43 -6.50
N ALA A 277 -16.92 -12.57 -7.08
CA ALA A 277 -17.61 -12.65 -8.37
C ALA A 277 -18.94 -11.88 -8.42
N ASP A 278 -19.66 -11.85 -7.30
CA ASP A 278 -20.95 -11.18 -7.11
C ASP A 278 -20.82 -9.77 -6.49
N ASN A 279 -19.61 -9.20 -6.47
CA ASN A 279 -19.44 -7.84 -5.98
C ASN A 279 -20.17 -6.84 -6.86
N PRO A 280 -21.16 -6.09 -6.33
CA PRO A 280 -22.01 -5.22 -7.10
C PRO A 280 -21.38 -3.85 -7.42
N HIS A 281 -20.12 -3.60 -7.02
CA HIS A 281 -19.50 -2.30 -7.20
C HIS A 281 -19.29 -1.97 -8.69
N PRO A 282 -19.89 -0.89 -9.24
CA PRO A 282 -19.88 -0.64 -10.68
C PRO A 282 -18.49 -0.35 -11.26
N ALA A 283 -17.57 0.20 -10.45
CA ALA A 283 -16.23 0.51 -10.89
C ALA A 283 -15.28 -0.70 -10.88
N LEU A 284 -15.65 -1.83 -10.25
CA LEU A 284 -14.81 -3.02 -10.21
C LEU A 284 -14.58 -3.62 -11.61
N GLY A 285 -15.65 -3.65 -12.45
CA GLY A 285 -15.54 -4.06 -13.84
C GLY A 285 -14.55 -3.18 -14.61
N LYS A 286 -14.71 -1.85 -14.53
CA LYS A 286 -13.79 -0.90 -15.17
C LYS A 286 -12.33 -1.07 -14.73
N LEU A 287 -12.10 -1.32 -13.43
CA LEU A 287 -10.75 -1.58 -12.92
C LEU A 287 -10.15 -2.83 -13.56
N ARG A 288 -10.91 -3.92 -13.63
CA ARG A 288 -10.46 -5.19 -14.23
C ARG A 288 -10.13 -5.02 -15.71
N ASP A 289 -11.01 -4.39 -16.48
CA ASP A 289 -10.82 -4.13 -17.91
C ASP A 289 -9.56 -3.26 -18.13
N TYR A 290 -9.35 -2.25 -17.28
CA TYR A 290 -8.15 -1.42 -17.31
C TYR A 290 -6.89 -2.24 -17.05
N LEU A 291 -6.88 -3.08 -16.01
CA LEU A 291 -5.72 -3.92 -15.67
C LEU A 291 -5.40 -4.91 -16.79
N GLU A 292 -6.42 -5.52 -17.40
CA GLU A 292 -6.25 -6.42 -18.53
C GLU A 292 -5.65 -5.71 -19.74
N SER A 293 -6.12 -4.49 -20.06
CA SER A 293 -5.60 -3.68 -21.16
C SER A 293 -4.14 -3.25 -20.99
N ARG A 294 -3.64 -3.24 -19.75
CA ARG A 294 -2.25 -2.86 -19.43
C ARG A 294 -1.29 -4.03 -19.34
N ARG A 295 -1.80 -5.24 -19.42
CA ARG A 295 -0.98 -6.44 -19.36
C ARG A 295 -0.14 -6.54 -20.63
N ALA A 296 1.18 -6.46 -20.50
CA ALA A 296 2.12 -6.69 -21.59
C ALA A 296 2.32 -8.20 -21.78
N ASP A 297 2.33 -8.64 -23.03
CA ASP A 297 2.76 -10.00 -23.38
C ASP A 297 4.28 -10.02 -23.46
N THR A 298 4.92 -10.53 -22.40
CA THR A 298 6.37 -10.80 -22.43
C THR A 298 6.59 -12.23 -22.93
N PRO A 299 7.50 -12.47 -23.91
CA PRO A 299 7.80 -13.80 -24.42
C PRO A 299 8.27 -14.73 -23.29
N GLU A 300 7.70 -15.93 -23.19
CA GLU A 300 8.03 -16.89 -22.12
C GLU A 300 9.52 -17.29 -22.10
N ALA A 301 10.18 -17.31 -23.26
CA ALA A 301 11.59 -17.70 -23.38
C ALA A 301 12.56 -16.69 -22.69
N GLU A 302 12.11 -15.49 -22.39
CA GLU A 302 12.94 -14.42 -21.81
C GLU A 302 12.70 -14.23 -20.31
N VAL A 303 11.75 -14.96 -19.72
CA VAL A 303 11.34 -14.78 -18.33
C VAL A 303 11.46 -16.08 -17.52
N TRP A 304 11.71 -15.91 -16.24
CA TRP A 304 11.57 -16.96 -15.24
C TRP A 304 10.38 -16.63 -14.33
N THR A 305 9.56 -17.63 -14.06
CA THR A 305 8.47 -17.56 -13.09
C THR A 305 8.51 -18.79 -12.19
N PRO A 306 8.08 -18.70 -10.92
CA PRO A 306 8.02 -19.88 -10.06
C PRO A 306 7.03 -20.92 -10.62
N ASN A 307 7.27 -22.19 -10.31
CA ASN A 307 6.48 -23.31 -10.83
C ASN A 307 4.99 -23.20 -10.50
N TRP A 308 4.66 -22.65 -9.32
CA TRP A 308 3.26 -22.43 -8.93
C TRP A 308 2.57 -21.32 -9.72
N ALA A 309 3.30 -20.46 -10.39
CA ALA A 309 2.78 -19.36 -11.20
C ALA A 309 2.83 -19.64 -12.72
N ALA A 310 3.37 -20.81 -13.12
CA ALA A 310 3.37 -21.20 -14.52
C ALA A 310 1.93 -21.16 -15.08
N ARG A 311 1.79 -20.64 -16.29
CA ARG A 311 0.50 -20.67 -17.01
C ARG A 311 0.11 -22.13 -17.23
N PRO A 312 -1.18 -22.51 -17.05
CA PRO A 312 -1.64 -23.87 -17.34
C PRO A 312 -1.51 -24.21 -18.81
#